data_32387d688a2de9f9c799651d67390662
#
_entry.id   32387d688a2de9f9c799651d67390662
#
_cell.length_a   1.000
_cell.length_b   1.000
_cell.length_c   1.000
_cell.angle_alpha   90.00
_cell.angle_beta   90.00
_cell.angle_gamma   90.00
#
_symmetry.space_group_name_H-M   'P 1'
#
loop_
_entity.id
_entity.type
_entity.pdbx_description
1 polymer ?
#
loop_
_entity_poly.entity_id
_entity_poly.type
_entity_poly.pdbx_seq_one_letter_code
_entity_poly.pdbx_strand_id
1 'polypeptide(L)'
;GDHLWGFPDEVHQATATKPRPATEPLRDFSVAMPRLSLKDVDVGRLPQQAKAALDFLVLLNPCEIIPDGMSARQPVLLPQQKPEHQGRRTLVLDLDETLVHCHCQPFAPPGAHPDIHLELENGDPKAVLKAKVFVRPGARQLLLLAAERFEVVVFTASAAIYADKVLDWLDPGRKLISYRLYREACTELAGGHFKDLRRLGRSLDDVVLVDNSPLALGLRPENGMLISSWYGDDDQDQELTVLMGMFAKLEMVKSLPDFLEERFGFSTFLKELRAAAPRNRPGLTAAVRLQMFGVTSSSGAVTQVTRAGPRMR
;
A
#
# COMPACT_ATOMS: atom_id res chain seq x y z
N GLY A 1 -5.65 -6.89 24.35
CA GLY A 1 -4.49 -6.04 24.24
C GLY A 1 -4.35 -5.66 22.79
N ASP A 2 -4.59 -4.38 22.48
CA ASP A 2 -4.60 -3.85 21.12
C ASP A 2 -3.20 -3.95 20.52
N HIS A 3 -3.08 -4.59 19.37
CA HIS A 3 -1.83 -4.72 18.63
C HIS A 3 -1.43 -3.34 18.03
N LEU A 4 -0.67 -2.58 18.78
CA LEU A 4 -0.19 -1.23 18.44
C LEU A 4 0.64 -1.16 17.14
N TRP A 5 1.15 -2.30 16.68
CA TRP A 5 2.13 -2.37 15.59
C TRP A 5 1.57 -2.83 14.26
N GLY A 6 0.34 -3.35 14.21
CA GLY A 6 -0.40 -3.64 12.98
C GLY A 6 0.27 -4.60 11.99
N PHE A 7 1.23 -5.40 12.47
CA PHE A 7 1.68 -6.56 11.72
C PHE A 7 0.63 -7.65 11.88
N PRO A 8 0.16 -8.29 10.79
CA PRO A 8 -0.73 -9.44 10.92
C PRO A 8 -0.04 -10.52 11.75
N ASP A 9 -0.67 -11.02 12.80
CA ASP A 9 -0.14 -12.04 13.72
C ASP A 9 0.29 -13.35 13.03
N GLU A 10 -0.08 -13.57 11.78
CA GLU A 10 0.20 -14.81 11.04
C GLU A 10 1.44 -14.79 10.15
N VAL A 11 2.13 -13.66 9.99
CA VAL A 11 3.24 -13.56 9.01
C VAL A 11 4.58 -14.09 9.56
N HIS A 12 4.70 -14.36 10.85
CA HIS A 12 6.02 -14.62 11.48
C HIS A 12 6.27 -16.03 11.97
N GLN A 13 5.48 -17.01 11.58
CA GLN A 13 5.93 -18.40 11.63
C GLN A 13 6.66 -18.78 10.34
N ALA A 14 7.65 -18.01 9.95
CA ALA A 14 8.68 -18.52 9.06
C ALA A 14 9.52 -19.50 9.87
N THR A 15 9.13 -20.76 9.86
CA THR A 15 10.01 -21.89 10.18
C THR A 15 11.33 -21.65 9.46
N ALA A 16 12.46 -21.79 10.18
CA ALA A 16 13.79 -21.77 9.63
C ALA A 16 13.87 -22.75 8.45
N THR A 17 13.59 -22.28 7.26
CA THR A 17 13.70 -23.05 6.03
C THR A 17 15.16 -23.04 5.61
N LYS A 18 15.70 -24.25 5.34
CA LYS A 18 16.98 -24.47 4.69
C LYS A 18 17.18 -23.50 3.52
N PRO A 19 18.44 -23.08 3.22
CA PRO A 19 18.71 -22.23 2.08
C PRO A 19 18.08 -22.84 0.82
N ARG A 20 17.19 -22.10 0.17
CA ARG A 20 16.61 -22.48 -1.11
C ARG A 20 17.74 -22.62 -2.13
N PRO A 21 17.72 -23.65 -3.00
CA PRO A 21 18.54 -23.63 -4.20
C PRO A 21 18.17 -22.40 -5.00
N ALA A 22 19.16 -21.79 -5.66
CA ALA A 22 19.03 -20.59 -6.49
C ALA A 22 18.16 -20.85 -7.72
N THR A 23 16.86 -20.96 -7.50
CA THR A 23 15.83 -20.74 -8.52
C THR A 23 15.40 -19.30 -8.32
N GLU A 24 15.37 -18.52 -9.41
CA GLU A 24 14.93 -17.12 -9.40
C GLU A 24 13.75 -16.94 -8.45
N PRO A 25 13.83 -15.96 -7.52
CA PRO A 25 12.69 -15.68 -6.65
C PRO A 25 11.50 -15.38 -7.56
N LEU A 26 10.37 -16.06 -7.34
CA LEU A 26 9.11 -15.72 -7.96
C LEU A 26 8.79 -14.29 -7.51
N ARG A 27 9.11 -13.31 -8.36
CA ARG A 27 8.73 -11.92 -8.13
C ARG A 27 7.22 -11.87 -8.21
N ASP A 28 6.58 -11.32 -7.18
CA ASP A 28 5.11 -11.20 -7.14
C ASP A 28 4.62 -10.29 -8.26
N PHE A 29 5.13 -9.05 -8.30
CA PHE A 29 4.89 -8.07 -9.34
C PHE A 29 6.17 -7.26 -9.58
N SER A 30 6.31 -6.62 -10.73
CA SER A 30 7.48 -5.80 -11.03
C SER A 30 7.11 -4.69 -12.00
N VAL A 31 7.69 -3.51 -11.82
CA VAL A 31 7.54 -2.40 -12.78
C VAL A 31 8.15 -2.73 -14.15
N ALA A 32 9.05 -3.72 -14.23
CA ALA A 32 9.61 -4.23 -15.48
C ALA A 32 8.70 -5.22 -16.20
N MET A 33 7.67 -5.78 -15.51
CA MET A 33 6.79 -6.79 -16.10
C MET A 33 6.00 -6.23 -17.30
N PRO A 34 5.62 -7.11 -18.24
CA PRO A 34 4.63 -6.79 -19.27
C PRO A 34 3.27 -6.52 -18.63
N ARG A 35 2.34 -6.04 -19.44
CA ARG A 35 0.94 -5.84 -19.01
C ARG A 35 0.37 -7.12 -18.38
N LEU A 36 -0.27 -6.95 -17.22
CA LEU A 36 -0.91 -8.05 -16.49
C LEU A 36 -2.08 -8.62 -17.28
N SER A 37 -2.13 -9.95 -17.35
CA SER A 37 -3.22 -10.70 -17.98
C SER A 37 -3.38 -12.04 -17.28
N LEU A 38 -4.62 -12.52 -17.14
CA LEU A 38 -4.88 -13.87 -16.59
C LEU A 38 -4.26 -15.00 -17.41
N LYS A 39 -3.88 -14.74 -18.66
CA LYS A 39 -3.20 -15.74 -19.50
C LYS A 39 -1.72 -15.89 -19.12
N ASP A 40 -1.11 -14.82 -18.61
CA ASP A 40 0.32 -14.72 -18.37
C ASP A 40 0.68 -14.83 -16.90
N VAL A 41 -0.26 -14.52 -15.99
CA VAL A 41 -0.06 -14.56 -14.53
C VAL A 41 -0.70 -15.81 -13.95
N ASP A 42 0.13 -16.74 -13.49
CA ASP A 42 -0.33 -17.87 -12.68
C ASP A 42 -0.54 -17.42 -11.23
N VAL A 43 -1.77 -17.02 -10.91
CA VAL A 43 -2.16 -16.56 -9.57
C VAL A 43 -1.85 -17.61 -8.49
N GLY A 44 -1.85 -18.89 -8.85
CA GLY A 44 -1.53 -19.99 -7.92
C GLY A 44 -0.06 -19.99 -7.46
N ARG A 45 0.83 -19.40 -8.27
CA ARG A 45 2.28 -19.30 -7.98
C ARG A 45 2.70 -18.00 -7.33
N LEU A 46 1.80 -17.03 -7.21
CA LEU A 46 2.11 -15.79 -6.51
C LEU A 46 2.45 -16.05 -5.04
N PRO A 47 3.28 -15.22 -4.42
CA PRO A 47 3.51 -15.23 -2.98
C PRO A 47 2.19 -15.18 -2.20
N GLN A 48 2.12 -15.83 -1.06
CA GLN A 48 0.89 -15.99 -0.29
C GLN A 48 0.22 -14.64 0.04
N GLN A 49 1.01 -13.62 0.35
CA GLN A 49 0.51 -12.28 0.65
C GLN A 49 -0.16 -11.61 -0.56
N ALA A 50 0.50 -11.65 -1.73
CA ALA A 50 -0.05 -11.11 -2.96
C ALA A 50 -1.33 -11.83 -3.37
N LYS A 51 -1.34 -13.17 -3.26
CA LYS A 51 -2.52 -13.98 -3.51
C LYS A 51 -3.66 -13.64 -2.56
N ALA A 52 -3.40 -13.57 -1.26
CA ALA A 52 -4.42 -13.21 -0.26
C ALA A 52 -5.02 -11.81 -0.53
N ALA A 53 -4.17 -10.83 -0.91
CA ALA A 53 -4.62 -9.51 -1.31
C ALA A 53 -5.53 -9.53 -2.54
N LEU A 54 -5.17 -10.30 -3.57
CA LEU A 54 -6.01 -10.46 -4.76
C LEU A 54 -7.33 -11.16 -4.45
N ASP A 55 -7.30 -12.25 -3.68
CA ASP A 55 -8.50 -12.96 -3.24
C ASP A 55 -9.45 -12.03 -2.47
N PHE A 56 -8.90 -11.18 -1.61
CA PHE A 56 -9.66 -10.17 -0.87
C PHE A 56 -10.29 -9.15 -1.81
N LEU A 57 -9.55 -8.61 -2.79
CA LEU A 57 -10.05 -7.66 -3.77
C LEU A 57 -11.13 -8.25 -4.69
N VAL A 58 -10.99 -9.52 -5.04
CA VAL A 58 -12.00 -10.24 -5.83
C VAL A 58 -13.29 -10.42 -5.04
N LEU A 59 -13.18 -10.77 -3.75
CA LEU A 59 -14.32 -11.04 -2.88
C LEU A 59 -15.10 -9.78 -2.51
N LEU A 60 -14.40 -8.70 -2.14
CA LEU A 60 -15.03 -7.51 -1.58
C LEU A 60 -15.39 -6.44 -2.62
N ASN A 61 -14.66 -6.39 -3.73
CA ASN A 61 -14.76 -5.29 -4.70
C ASN A 61 -14.84 -3.89 -4.03
N PRO A 62 -13.75 -3.37 -3.47
CA PRO A 62 -13.77 -2.15 -2.65
C PRO A 62 -14.36 -0.93 -3.38
N CYS A 63 -14.20 -0.85 -4.70
CA CYS A 63 -14.76 0.25 -5.51
C CYS A 63 -16.29 0.30 -5.48
N GLU A 64 -16.96 -0.86 -5.36
CA GLU A 64 -18.43 -0.90 -5.23
C GLU A 64 -18.89 -0.61 -3.80
N ILE A 65 -18.09 -1.00 -2.80
CA ILE A 65 -18.41 -0.80 -1.37
C ILE A 65 -18.20 0.66 -0.99
N ILE A 66 -17.14 1.30 -1.49
CA ILE A 66 -16.81 2.70 -1.24
C ILE A 66 -16.85 3.47 -2.57
N PRO A 67 -18.03 3.83 -3.06
CA PRO A 67 -18.18 4.59 -4.29
C PRO A 67 -17.66 6.03 -4.14
N ASP A 68 -17.44 6.70 -5.26
CA ASP A 68 -16.87 8.06 -5.30
C ASP A 68 -17.62 9.06 -4.43
N GLY A 69 -18.95 9.02 -4.44
CA GLY A 69 -19.77 9.90 -3.62
C GLY A 69 -19.58 9.70 -2.10
N MET A 70 -19.16 8.52 -1.66
CA MET A 70 -18.83 8.26 -0.25
C MET A 70 -17.44 8.78 0.09
N SER A 71 -16.46 8.55 -0.77
CA SER A 71 -15.10 9.08 -0.61
C SER A 71 -15.10 10.61 -0.58
N ALA A 72 -15.88 11.27 -1.45
CA ALA A 72 -16.01 12.72 -1.52
C ALA A 72 -16.56 13.37 -0.23
N ARG A 73 -17.21 12.60 0.65
CA ARG A 73 -17.68 13.06 1.96
C ARG A 73 -16.64 12.98 3.07
N GLN A 74 -15.53 12.29 2.80
CA GLN A 74 -14.42 12.17 3.75
C GLN A 74 -13.53 13.42 3.70
N PRO A 75 -12.84 13.76 4.80
CA PRO A 75 -11.88 14.86 4.80
C PRO A 75 -10.79 14.67 3.75
N VAL A 76 -10.42 15.74 3.09
CA VAL A 76 -9.24 15.78 2.21
C VAL A 76 -7.99 15.62 3.06
N LEU A 77 -7.05 14.78 2.61
CA LEU A 77 -5.86 14.41 3.38
C LEU A 77 -4.73 15.43 3.25
N LEU A 78 -4.63 16.09 2.09
CA LEU A 78 -3.55 17.04 1.82
C LEU A 78 -4.09 18.45 1.65
N PRO A 79 -3.35 19.48 2.07
CA PRO A 79 -3.67 20.87 1.73
C PRO A 79 -3.54 21.09 0.22
N GLN A 80 -3.89 22.28 -0.24
CA GLN A 80 -3.62 22.69 -1.63
C GLN A 80 -2.13 22.51 -1.96
N GLN A 81 -1.86 22.17 -3.23
CA GLN A 81 -0.50 21.99 -3.71
C GLN A 81 0.32 23.25 -3.48
N LYS A 82 1.51 23.09 -2.93
CA LYS A 82 2.41 24.21 -2.66
C LYS A 82 2.80 24.94 -3.94
N PRO A 83 3.09 26.26 -3.91
CA PRO A 83 3.48 27.00 -5.10
C PRO A 83 4.62 26.37 -5.91
N GLU A 84 5.63 25.83 -5.23
CA GLU A 84 6.79 25.17 -5.85
C GLU A 84 6.44 23.85 -6.56
N HIS A 85 5.27 23.28 -6.26
CA HIS A 85 4.79 22.03 -6.85
C HIS A 85 3.63 22.23 -7.84
N GLN A 86 3.13 23.47 -8.00
CA GLN A 86 2.03 23.73 -8.90
C GLN A 86 2.29 23.22 -10.32
N GLY A 87 1.34 22.45 -10.85
CA GLY A 87 1.45 21.83 -12.16
C GLY A 87 2.32 20.57 -12.23
N ARG A 88 2.97 20.17 -11.12
CA ARG A 88 3.63 18.87 -11.01
C ARG A 88 2.62 17.78 -10.68
N ARG A 89 2.87 16.59 -11.18
CA ARG A 89 2.13 15.39 -10.81
C ARG A 89 2.50 14.94 -9.40
N THR A 90 1.60 14.19 -8.77
CA THR A 90 1.81 13.64 -7.44
C THR A 90 2.26 12.19 -7.53
N LEU A 91 3.46 11.92 -7.10
CA LEU A 91 4.01 10.57 -6.94
C LEU A 91 3.80 10.13 -5.50
N VAL A 92 2.93 9.16 -5.31
CA VAL A 92 2.65 8.55 -4.01
C VAL A 92 3.46 7.26 -3.90
N LEU A 93 4.28 7.15 -2.87
CA LEU A 93 5.16 6.02 -2.62
C LEU A 93 4.75 5.32 -1.32
N ASP A 94 4.62 4.02 -1.37
CA ASP A 94 4.59 3.21 -0.17
C ASP A 94 5.97 3.16 0.51
N LEU A 95 6.05 2.66 1.73
CA LEU A 95 7.28 2.60 2.53
C LEU A 95 7.80 1.17 2.67
N ASP A 96 7.06 0.33 3.38
CA ASP A 96 7.53 -1.01 3.76
C ASP A 96 7.44 -1.98 2.57
N GLU A 97 8.46 -2.79 2.37
CA GLU A 97 8.68 -3.67 1.22
C GLU A 97 8.74 -2.95 -0.15
N THR A 98 8.58 -1.61 -0.15
CA THR A 98 8.70 -0.75 -1.34
C THR A 98 10.02 0.04 -1.35
N LEU A 99 10.27 0.86 -0.33
CA LEU A 99 11.50 1.66 -0.16
C LEU A 99 12.46 1.07 0.87
N VAL A 100 11.91 0.38 1.86
CA VAL A 100 12.66 -0.23 2.96
C VAL A 100 12.06 -1.58 3.34
N HIS A 101 12.80 -2.36 4.13
CA HIS A 101 12.26 -3.53 4.82
C HIS A 101 12.65 -3.51 6.29
N CYS A 102 11.73 -3.88 7.18
CA CYS A 102 11.92 -3.86 8.62
C CYS A 102 11.84 -5.26 9.23
N HIS A 103 12.88 -5.65 9.94
CA HIS A 103 12.88 -6.81 10.81
C HIS A 103 12.76 -6.38 12.28
N CYS A 104 11.67 -6.75 12.92
CA CYS A 104 11.53 -6.62 14.36
C CYS A 104 12.27 -7.74 15.09
N GLN A 105 12.98 -7.44 16.19
CA GLN A 105 13.58 -8.46 17.03
C GLN A 105 12.47 -9.22 17.81
N PRO A 106 12.62 -10.54 18.03
CA PRO A 106 13.81 -11.40 17.83
C PRO A 106 13.99 -11.97 16.42
N PHE A 107 13.19 -11.60 15.44
CA PHE A 107 13.08 -12.25 14.13
C PHE A 107 14.11 -11.81 13.09
N ALA A 108 14.95 -10.81 13.41
CA ALA A 108 15.98 -10.36 12.47
C ALA A 108 17.03 -11.47 12.20
N PRO A 109 17.38 -11.74 10.93
CA PRO A 109 18.37 -12.76 10.59
C PRO A 109 19.71 -12.53 11.30
N PRO A 110 20.39 -13.60 11.78
CA PRO A 110 21.74 -13.48 12.33
C PRO A 110 22.70 -12.95 11.27
N GLY A 111 23.57 -12.01 11.66
CA GLY A 111 24.59 -11.45 10.76
C GLY A 111 24.07 -10.40 9.76
N ALA A 112 22.80 -10.07 9.77
CA ALA A 112 22.26 -9.00 8.94
C ALA A 112 22.81 -7.62 9.36
N HIS A 113 23.25 -6.84 8.39
CA HIS A 113 23.80 -5.48 8.57
C HIS A 113 22.75 -4.43 8.11
N PRO A 114 21.85 -3.99 9.02
CA PRO A 114 20.84 -3.00 8.66
C PRO A 114 21.44 -1.60 8.50
N ASP A 115 20.78 -0.78 7.67
CA ASP A 115 21.13 0.63 7.51
C ASP A 115 20.70 1.46 8.72
N ILE A 116 19.60 1.04 9.39
CA ILE A 116 19.02 1.78 10.52
C ILE A 116 18.73 0.83 11.67
N HIS A 117 19.13 1.22 12.88
CA HIS A 117 18.69 0.60 14.12
C HIS A 117 17.66 1.50 14.80
N LEU A 118 16.48 1.00 15.05
CA LEU A 118 15.42 1.74 15.72
C LEU A 118 15.11 1.13 17.08
N GLU A 119 14.88 2.01 18.05
CA GLU A 119 14.23 1.71 19.30
C GLU A 119 12.92 2.48 19.37
N LEU A 120 11.82 1.75 19.50
CA LEU A 120 10.47 2.26 19.48
C LEU A 120 9.84 2.05 20.85
N GLU A 121 9.49 3.14 21.51
CA GLU A 121 8.81 3.15 22.81
C GLU A 121 7.30 3.21 22.54
N ASN A 122 6.55 2.28 23.10
CA ASN A 122 5.09 2.22 22.98
C ASN A 122 4.33 2.79 24.20
N GLY A 123 5.01 3.64 24.98
CA GLY A 123 4.46 4.19 26.22
C GLY A 123 4.78 3.36 27.48
N ASP A 124 5.33 2.15 27.34
CA ASP A 124 5.91 1.37 28.43
C ASP A 124 7.45 1.40 28.31
N PRO A 125 8.17 2.07 29.23
CA PRO A 125 9.64 2.11 29.20
C PRO A 125 10.32 0.74 29.27
N LYS A 126 9.58 -0.30 29.70
CA LYS A 126 10.07 -1.68 29.77
C LYS A 126 9.83 -2.48 28.48
N ALA A 127 9.01 -1.96 27.57
CA ALA A 127 8.65 -2.61 26.33
C ALA A 127 9.17 -1.84 25.11
N VAL A 128 10.50 -1.72 25.02
CA VAL A 128 11.16 -1.12 23.84
C VAL A 128 11.23 -2.15 22.73
N LEU A 129 10.55 -1.87 21.61
CA LEU A 129 10.68 -2.69 20.41
C LEU A 129 11.95 -2.28 19.66
N LYS A 130 12.84 -3.22 19.43
CA LYS A 130 14.02 -3.01 18.59
C LYS A 130 13.74 -3.49 17.18
N ALA A 131 14.03 -2.65 16.21
CA ALA A 131 13.85 -2.95 14.79
C ALA A 131 15.13 -2.67 14.01
N LYS A 132 15.41 -3.53 13.03
CA LYS A 132 16.47 -3.40 12.05
C LYS A 132 15.84 -3.08 10.71
N VAL A 133 16.16 -1.91 10.13
CA VAL A 133 15.62 -1.48 8.86
C VAL A 133 16.71 -1.51 7.80
N PHE A 134 16.38 -2.12 6.68
CA PHE A 134 17.19 -2.22 5.48
C PHE A 134 16.62 -1.29 4.43
N VAL A 135 17.48 -0.61 3.70
CA VAL A 135 17.07 0.35 2.67
C VAL A 135 17.24 -0.28 1.30
N ARG A 136 16.16 -0.29 0.52
CA ARG A 136 16.17 -0.85 -0.83
C ARG A 136 17.17 -0.12 -1.71
N PRO A 137 17.95 -0.84 -2.56
CA PRO A 137 18.86 -0.21 -3.51
C PRO A 137 18.18 0.87 -4.33
N GLY A 138 18.78 2.06 -4.38
CA GLY A 138 18.24 3.21 -5.11
C GLY A 138 17.17 4.06 -4.39
N ALA A 139 16.71 3.71 -3.18
CA ALA A 139 15.62 4.43 -2.51
C ALA A 139 15.91 5.93 -2.30
N ARG A 140 17.10 6.30 -1.80
CA ARG A 140 17.48 7.72 -1.67
C ARG A 140 17.61 8.42 -3.00
N GLN A 141 18.17 7.74 -4.02
CA GLN A 141 18.30 8.29 -5.36
C GLN A 141 16.94 8.53 -5.99
N LEU A 142 15.99 7.59 -5.80
CA LEU A 142 14.61 7.75 -6.24
C LEU A 142 13.99 9.02 -5.62
N LEU A 143 14.11 9.20 -4.30
CA LEU A 143 13.55 10.37 -3.63
C LEU A 143 14.16 11.68 -4.12
N LEU A 144 15.48 11.73 -4.35
CA LEU A 144 16.16 12.90 -4.90
C LEU A 144 15.61 13.26 -6.29
N LEU A 145 15.58 12.30 -7.21
CA LEU A 145 15.10 12.52 -8.57
C LEU A 145 13.58 12.80 -8.61
N ALA A 146 12.81 12.15 -7.74
CA ALA A 146 11.38 12.36 -7.66
C ALA A 146 11.04 13.78 -7.16
N ALA A 147 11.74 14.28 -6.15
CA ALA A 147 11.51 15.62 -5.59
C ALA A 147 11.75 16.77 -6.59
N GLU A 148 12.60 16.55 -7.58
CA GLU A 148 12.84 17.53 -8.66
C GLU A 148 11.65 17.62 -9.63
N ARG A 149 10.88 16.55 -9.80
CA ARG A 149 9.89 16.34 -10.88
C ARG A 149 8.47 16.32 -10.40
N PHE A 150 8.23 15.75 -9.22
CA PHE A 150 6.91 15.46 -8.67
C PHE A 150 6.69 16.15 -7.33
N GLU A 151 5.42 16.28 -6.94
CA GLU A 151 5.06 16.39 -5.55
C GLU A 151 5.13 14.98 -4.94
N VAL A 152 6.12 14.73 -4.09
CA VAL A 152 6.34 13.41 -3.50
C VAL A 152 5.53 13.27 -2.22
N VAL A 153 4.71 12.23 -2.14
CA VAL A 153 3.93 11.87 -0.95
C VAL A 153 4.31 10.45 -0.55
N VAL A 154 4.73 10.25 0.69
CA VAL A 154 4.82 8.89 1.25
C VAL A 154 3.50 8.57 1.92
N PHE A 155 2.90 7.44 1.55
CA PHE A 155 1.65 6.96 2.11
C PHE A 155 1.82 5.50 2.54
N THR A 156 1.90 5.27 3.84
CA THR A 156 2.15 3.94 4.43
C THR A 156 1.00 3.48 5.32
N ALA A 157 0.79 2.16 5.39
CA ALA A 157 -0.07 1.54 6.40
C ALA A 157 0.63 1.36 7.76
N SER A 158 1.87 1.81 7.90
CA SER A 158 2.61 1.79 9.16
C SER A 158 2.25 2.96 10.07
N ALA A 159 2.50 2.80 11.37
CA ALA A 159 2.28 3.85 12.36
C ALA A 159 3.33 4.95 12.26
N ALA A 160 2.94 6.22 12.52
CA ALA A 160 3.81 7.39 12.44
C ALA A 160 5.08 7.27 13.30
N ILE A 161 4.97 6.68 14.51
CA ILE A 161 6.09 6.50 15.44
C ILE A 161 7.27 5.71 14.85
N TYR A 162 6.99 4.77 13.95
CA TYR A 162 7.99 4.02 13.20
C TYR A 162 8.36 4.75 11.90
N ALA A 163 7.35 5.06 11.09
CA ALA A 163 7.56 5.58 9.74
C ALA A 163 8.34 6.90 9.74
N ASP A 164 8.08 7.82 10.70
CA ASP A 164 8.81 9.08 10.79
C ASP A 164 10.30 8.89 11.02
N LYS A 165 10.69 7.95 11.88
CA LYS A 165 12.12 7.67 12.14
C LYS A 165 12.83 7.17 10.88
N VAL A 166 12.18 6.30 10.11
CA VAL A 166 12.71 5.80 8.83
C VAL A 166 12.78 6.92 7.80
N LEU A 167 11.70 7.70 7.66
CA LEU A 167 11.63 8.80 6.69
C LEU A 167 12.56 9.96 7.04
N ASP A 168 12.82 10.23 8.32
CA ASP A 168 13.81 11.22 8.73
C ASP A 168 15.25 10.78 8.42
N TRP A 169 15.51 9.47 8.38
CA TRP A 169 16.79 8.94 7.92
C TRP A 169 16.92 9.00 6.39
N LEU A 170 15.85 8.69 5.64
CA LEU A 170 15.83 8.76 4.18
C LEU A 170 15.90 10.21 3.67
N ASP A 171 15.22 11.13 4.36
CA ASP A 171 15.11 12.56 4.03
C ASP A 171 15.40 13.42 5.29
N PRO A 172 16.67 13.47 5.76
CA PRO A 172 17.03 14.14 7.01
C PRO A 172 16.80 15.65 6.99
N GLY A 173 16.69 16.24 5.81
CA GLY A 173 16.37 17.66 5.62
C GLY A 173 14.89 17.95 5.47
N ARG A 174 14.03 16.93 5.39
CA ARG A 174 12.59 17.04 5.08
C ARG A 174 12.31 17.89 3.83
N LYS A 175 13.14 17.71 2.79
CA LYS A 175 13.10 18.49 1.54
C LYS A 175 12.63 17.69 0.34
N LEU A 176 12.71 16.35 0.44
CA LEU A 176 12.42 15.45 -0.67
C LEU A 176 10.96 14.98 -0.65
N ILE A 177 10.40 14.78 0.55
CA ILE A 177 9.05 14.29 0.77
C ILE A 177 8.16 15.46 1.17
N SER A 178 7.21 15.80 0.30
CA SER A 178 6.29 16.93 0.51
C SER A 178 5.30 16.68 1.63
N TYR A 179 4.77 15.45 1.72
CA TYR A 179 3.80 15.03 2.73
C TYR A 179 4.01 13.56 3.11
N ARG A 180 3.65 13.24 4.36
CA ARG A 180 3.69 11.90 4.92
C ARG A 180 2.30 11.55 5.43
N LEU A 181 1.76 10.44 4.95
CA LEU A 181 0.47 9.88 5.35
C LEU A 181 0.72 8.49 5.95
N TYR A 182 0.10 8.24 7.09
CA TYR A 182 0.30 7.03 7.86
C TYR A 182 -0.98 6.20 7.91
N ARG A 183 -0.98 5.12 8.68
CA ARG A 183 -2.10 4.19 8.84
C ARG A 183 -3.44 4.85 9.06
N GLU A 184 -3.51 5.88 9.90
CA GLU A 184 -4.74 6.60 10.21
C GLU A 184 -5.33 7.37 9.01
N ALA A 185 -4.54 7.61 7.97
CA ALA A 185 -5.00 8.17 6.71
C ALA A 185 -5.57 7.11 5.75
N CYS A 186 -5.28 5.83 5.99
CA CYS A 186 -5.83 4.74 5.20
C CYS A 186 -7.34 4.62 5.42
N THR A 187 -8.02 4.12 4.40
CA THR A 187 -9.42 3.71 4.51
C THR A 187 -9.46 2.25 4.93
N GLU A 188 -9.99 1.99 6.10
CA GLU A 188 -10.12 0.61 6.61
C GLU A 188 -11.40 -0.03 6.07
N LEU A 189 -11.28 -1.25 5.54
CA LEU A 189 -12.38 -2.07 5.07
C LEU A 189 -12.09 -3.53 5.40
N ALA A 190 -12.90 -4.13 6.27
CA ALA A 190 -12.79 -5.53 6.68
C ALA A 190 -11.38 -5.95 7.14
N GLY A 191 -10.70 -5.08 7.88
CA GLY A 191 -9.33 -5.29 8.37
C GLY A 191 -8.23 -4.98 7.35
N GLY A 192 -8.57 -4.68 6.10
CA GLY A 192 -7.62 -4.21 5.10
C GLY A 192 -7.45 -2.69 5.10
N HIS A 193 -6.22 -2.23 4.86
CA HIS A 193 -5.87 -0.82 4.77
C HIS A 193 -5.70 -0.41 3.31
N PHE A 194 -6.59 0.47 2.81
CA PHE A 194 -6.62 0.95 1.44
C PHE A 194 -6.13 2.39 1.37
N LYS A 195 -5.36 2.72 0.36
CA LYS A 195 -4.90 4.08 0.10
C LYS A 195 -5.88 4.76 -0.87
N ASP A 196 -6.83 5.52 -0.31
CA ASP A 196 -7.85 6.20 -1.13
C ASP A 196 -7.32 7.50 -1.73
N LEU A 197 -6.83 7.42 -2.96
CA LEU A 197 -6.24 8.54 -3.69
C LEU A 197 -7.23 9.67 -3.97
N ARG A 198 -8.55 9.39 -3.97
CA ARG A 198 -9.61 10.40 -4.13
C ARG A 198 -9.61 11.44 -3.00
N ARG A 199 -9.04 11.06 -1.84
CA ARG A 199 -8.94 11.92 -0.66
C ARG A 199 -7.70 12.80 -0.63
N LEU A 200 -6.80 12.67 -1.60
CA LEU A 200 -5.57 13.48 -1.64
C LEU A 200 -5.83 14.94 -2.00
N GLY A 201 -6.99 15.28 -2.60
CA GLY A 201 -7.26 16.63 -3.08
C GLY A 201 -6.39 16.98 -4.30
N ARG A 202 -6.10 15.98 -5.12
CA ARG A 202 -5.38 16.09 -6.39
C ARG A 202 -6.24 15.50 -7.50
N SER A 203 -6.04 15.96 -8.75
CA SER A 203 -6.66 15.33 -9.92
C SER A 203 -6.13 13.90 -10.04
N LEU A 204 -7.03 12.92 -10.20
CA LEU A 204 -6.63 11.53 -10.42
C LEU A 204 -5.86 11.33 -11.73
N ASP A 205 -6.04 12.23 -12.71
CA ASP A 205 -5.23 12.21 -13.93
C ASP A 205 -3.73 12.50 -13.68
N ASP A 206 -3.43 13.09 -12.51
CA ASP A 206 -2.09 13.55 -12.13
C ASP A 206 -1.52 12.82 -10.91
N VAL A 207 -2.13 11.71 -10.47
CA VAL A 207 -1.68 10.92 -9.32
C VAL A 207 -1.30 9.52 -9.75
N VAL A 208 -0.14 9.03 -9.28
CA VAL A 208 0.25 7.63 -9.35
C VAL A 208 0.66 7.13 -7.96
N LEU A 209 0.19 5.95 -7.58
CA LEU A 209 0.59 5.22 -6.37
C LEU A 209 1.50 4.06 -6.76
N VAL A 210 2.71 4.03 -6.21
CA VAL A 210 3.64 2.90 -6.30
C VAL A 210 3.60 2.14 -4.99
N ASP A 211 3.23 0.86 -5.03
CA ASP A 211 3.00 0.04 -3.85
C ASP A 211 3.24 -1.45 -4.19
N ASN A 212 3.80 -2.22 -3.28
CA ASN A 212 3.99 -3.66 -3.46
C ASN A 212 2.70 -4.45 -3.20
N SER A 213 1.76 -3.87 -2.46
CA SER A 213 0.51 -4.54 -2.08
C SER A 213 -0.63 -4.24 -3.05
N PRO A 214 -1.18 -5.25 -3.75
CA PRO A 214 -2.40 -5.08 -4.55
C PRO A 214 -3.56 -4.49 -3.73
N LEU A 215 -3.59 -4.75 -2.42
CA LEU A 215 -4.65 -4.28 -1.53
C LEU A 215 -4.68 -2.75 -1.45
N ALA A 216 -3.53 -2.11 -1.32
CA ALA A 216 -3.41 -0.66 -1.22
C ALA A 216 -4.04 0.06 -2.43
N LEU A 217 -3.95 -0.56 -3.61
CA LEU A 217 -4.47 -0.06 -4.88
C LEU A 217 -5.97 -0.34 -5.11
N GLY A 218 -6.61 -1.11 -4.23
CA GLY A 218 -7.93 -1.69 -4.46
C GLY A 218 -9.06 -0.70 -4.68
N LEU A 219 -8.93 0.56 -4.25
CA LEU A 219 -9.92 1.62 -4.46
C LEU A 219 -9.71 2.40 -5.76
N ARG A 220 -8.50 2.40 -6.31
CA ARG A 220 -8.13 3.06 -7.57
C ARG A 220 -7.04 2.27 -8.30
N PRO A 221 -7.36 1.05 -8.76
CA PRO A 221 -6.36 0.19 -9.42
C PRO A 221 -5.79 0.80 -10.70
N GLU A 222 -6.55 1.68 -11.38
CA GLU A 222 -6.11 2.40 -12.56
C GLU A 222 -5.02 3.46 -12.28
N ASN A 223 -4.89 3.92 -11.05
CA ASN A 223 -3.86 4.84 -10.60
C ASN A 223 -2.65 4.12 -9.96
N GLY A 224 -2.67 2.80 -9.97
CA GLY A 224 -1.70 1.97 -9.28
C GLY A 224 -0.59 1.44 -10.18
N MET A 225 0.62 1.46 -9.65
CA MET A 225 1.79 0.77 -10.20
C MET A 225 2.28 -0.21 -9.14
N LEU A 226 2.08 -1.50 -9.40
CA LEU A 226 2.61 -2.55 -8.54
C LEU A 226 4.12 -2.67 -8.73
N ILE A 227 4.82 -2.80 -7.61
CA ILE A 227 6.26 -3.05 -7.56
C ILE A 227 6.50 -4.35 -6.80
N SER A 228 7.59 -5.05 -7.09
CA SER A 228 7.93 -6.27 -6.35
C SER A 228 8.25 -5.96 -4.88
N SER A 229 7.73 -6.80 -3.98
CA SER A 229 8.11 -6.74 -2.57
C SER A 229 9.61 -7.01 -2.40
N TRP A 230 10.29 -6.18 -1.61
CA TRP A 230 11.70 -6.35 -1.28
C TRP A 230 11.87 -6.58 0.22
N TYR A 231 12.59 -7.64 0.58
CA TYR A 231 12.70 -8.13 1.95
C TYR A 231 14.09 -7.96 2.58
N GLY A 232 14.93 -7.08 2.01
CA GLY A 232 16.27 -6.80 2.53
C GLY A 232 17.30 -7.87 2.20
N ASP A 233 17.04 -8.73 1.23
CA ASP A 233 17.82 -9.93 0.90
C ASP A 233 18.46 -9.90 -0.52
N ASP A 234 18.20 -8.82 -1.28
CA ASP A 234 18.72 -8.63 -2.64
C ASP A 234 19.36 -7.24 -2.81
N ASP A 235 20.67 -7.18 -2.68
CA ASP A 235 21.46 -5.95 -2.88
C ASP A 235 21.57 -5.57 -4.37
N GLN A 236 21.17 -6.44 -5.28
CA GLN A 236 21.16 -6.20 -6.73
C GLN A 236 19.77 -5.84 -7.26
N ASP A 237 18.80 -5.60 -6.37
CA ASP A 237 17.46 -5.19 -6.78
C ASP A 237 17.49 -3.93 -7.66
N GLN A 238 16.81 -3.97 -8.81
CA GLN A 238 16.78 -2.90 -9.79
C GLN A 238 15.40 -2.25 -9.94
N GLU A 239 14.41 -2.65 -9.14
CA GLU A 239 13.04 -2.17 -9.30
C GLU A 239 12.91 -0.65 -9.23
N LEU A 240 13.58 -0.02 -8.25
CA LEU A 240 13.57 1.44 -8.13
C LEU A 240 14.34 2.12 -9.27
N THR A 241 15.37 1.48 -9.82
CA THR A 241 16.08 1.97 -11.00
C THR A 241 15.17 1.96 -12.23
N VAL A 242 14.42 0.89 -12.43
CA VAL A 242 13.43 0.80 -13.52
C VAL A 242 12.34 1.85 -13.34
N LEU A 243 11.83 2.04 -12.12
CA LEU A 243 10.85 3.08 -11.81
C LEU A 243 11.36 4.49 -12.14
N MET A 244 12.61 4.82 -11.77
CA MET A 244 13.25 6.10 -12.13
C MET A 244 13.31 6.30 -13.63
N GLY A 245 13.60 5.24 -14.40
CA GLY A 245 13.61 5.27 -15.86
C GLY A 245 12.24 5.62 -16.48
N MET A 246 11.15 5.49 -15.74
CA MET A 246 9.81 5.84 -16.22
C MET A 246 9.41 7.29 -15.91
N PHE A 247 10.14 8.03 -15.10
CA PHE A 247 9.75 9.37 -14.64
C PHE A 247 9.44 10.33 -15.79
N ALA A 248 10.27 10.39 -16.80
CA ALA A 248 10.03 11.26 -17.97
C ALA A 248 8.70 10.91 -18.67
N LYS A 249 8.34 9.63 -18.72
CA LYS A 249 7.08 9.19 -19.31
C LYS A 249 5.89 9.56 -18.42
N LEU A 250 6.02 9.35 -17.10
CA LEU A 250 4.99 9.71 -16.12
C LEU A 250 4.71 11.22 -16.10
N GLU A 251 5.69 12.08 -16.39
CA GLU A 251 5.50 13.53 -16.49
C GLU A 251 4.74 13.97 -17.76
N MET A 252 4.95 13.26 -18.87
CA MET A 252 4.53 13.73 -20.21
C MET A 252 3.19 13.19 -20.68
N VAL A 253 2.69 12.08 -20.12
CA VAL A 253 1.43 11.47 -20.57
C VAL A 253 0.25 12.38 -20.24
N LYS A 254 -0.82 12.33 -21.04
CA LYS A 254 -1.99 13.18 -20.84
C LYS A 254 -2.77 12.79 -19.58
N SER A 255 -2.93 11.51 -19.33
CA SER A 255 -3.64 10.91 -18.21
C SER A 255 -2.80 9.79 -17.63
N LEU A 256 -2.51 9.81 -16.32
CA LEU A 256 -1.79 8.73 -15.66
C LEU A 256 -2.62 7.44 -15.61
N PRO A 257 -3.93 7.44 -15.27
CA PRO A 257 -4.73 6.23 -15.28
C PRO A 257 -4.73 5.52 -16.64
N ASP A 258 -4.89 6.26 -17.74
CA ASP A 258 -4.91 5.69 -19.08
C ASP A 258 -3.57 5.04 -19.43
N PHE A 259 -2.47 5.73 -19.12
CA PHE A 259 -1.12 5.21 -19.35
C PHE A 259 -0.82 3.98 -18.48
N LEU A 260 -1.19 4.01 -17.20
CA LEU A 260 -0.93 2.90 -16.28
C LEU A 260 -1.79 1.68 -16.66
N GLU A 261 -3.03 1.89 -17.08
CA GLU A 261 -3.88 0.80 -17.55
C GLU A 261 -3.37 0.21 -18.88
N GLU A 262 -2.92 1.05 -19.82
CA GLU A 262 -2.31 0.57 -21.06
C GLU A 262 -1.03 -0.22 -20.78
N ARG A 263 -0.17 0.27 -19.88
CA ARG A 263 1.15 -0.30 -19.62
C ARG A 263 1.12 -1.52 -18.70
N PHE A 264 0.32 -1.49 -17.64
CA PHE A 264 0.29 -2.52 -16.60
C PHE A 264 -1.00 -3.31 -16.54
N GLY A 265 -2.16 -2.72 -16.87
CA GLY A 265 -3.44 -3.41 -16.98
C GLY A 265 -4.02 -3.93 -15.66
N PHE A 266 -3.63 -3.38 -14.51
CA PHE A 266 -4.04 -3.92 -13.21
C PHE A 266 -5.55 -3.84 -12.97
N SER A 267 -6.20 -2.75 -13.39
CA SER A 267 -7.66 -2.61 -13.29
C SER A 267 -8.40 -3.66 -14.13
N THR A 268 -7.96 -3.87 -15.38
CA THR A 268 -8.52 -4.92 -16.25
C THR A 268 -8.27 -6.30 -15.67
N PHE A 269 -7.07 -6.60 -15.19
CA PHE A 269 -6.70 -7.85 -14.54
C PHE A 269 -7.60 -8.18 -13.36
N LEU A 270 -7.89 -7.22 -12.48
CA LEU A 270 -8.84 -7.41 -11.37
C LEU A 270 -10.27 -7.67 -11.84
N LYS A 271 -10.72 -7.02 -12.92
CA LYS A 271 -12.04 -7.28 -13.51
C LYS A 271 -12.14 -8.70 -14.08
N GLU A 272 -11.10 -9.15 -14.76
CA GLU A 272 -11.01 -10.52 -15.29
C GLU A 272 -11.00 -11.56 -14.17
N LEU A 273 -10.22 -11.34 -13.11
CA LEU A 273 -10.20 -12.20 -11.91
C LEU A 273 -11.59 -12.31 -11.28
N ARG A 274 -12.30 -11.19 -11.12
CA ARG A 274 -13.66 -11.18 -10.58
C ARG A 274 -14.64 -11.92 -11.49
N ALA A 275 -14.52 -11.76 -12.80
CA ALA A 275 -15.36 -12.46 -13.78
C ALA A 275 -15.15 -13.98 -13.79
N ALA A 276 -13.91 -14.41 -13.55
CA ALA A 276 -13.53 -15.83 -13.48
C ALA A 276 -13.87 -16.48 -12.13
N ALA A 277 -14.08 -15.67 -11.07
CA ALA A 277 -14.38 -16.18 -9.73
C ALA A 277 -15.78 -16.85 -9.69
N PRO A 278 -15.96 -17.96 -8.95
CA PRO A 278 -17.25 -18.62 -8.81
C PRO A 278 -18.32 -17.68 -8.24
N ARG A 279 -19.46 -17.56 -8.91
CA ARG A 279 -20.55 -16.64 -8.55
C ARG A 279 -21.24 -16.93 -7.22
N ASN A 280 -20.89 -18.00 -6.54
CA ASN A 280 -21.64 -18.52 -5.38
C ASN A 280 -20.90 -18.27 -4.05
N ARG A 281 -20.61 -17.00 -3.72
CA ARG A 281 -20.14 -16.62 -2.38
C ARG A 281 -20.96 -15.44 -1.80
N PRO A 282 -22.29 -15.62 -1.54
CA PRO A 282 -23.15 -14.50 -1.11
C PRO A 282 -22.90 -14.03 0.34
N GLY A 283 -22.21 -14.83 1.17
CA GLY A 283 -22.14 -14.56 2.60
C GLY A 283 -21.17 -13.46 3.02
N LEU A 284 -20.03 -13.32 2.31
CA LEU A 284 -18.97 -12.42 2.79
C LEU A 284 -19.26 -10.96 2.50
N THR A 285 -19.81 -10.64 1.32
CA THR A 285 -20.19 -9.26 0.96
C THR A 285 -21.31 -8.74 1.87
N ALA A 286 -22.26 -9.61 2.23
CA ALA A 286 -23.33 -9.28 3.16
C ALA A 286 -22.81 -9.08 4.61
N ALA A 287 -21.92 -9.96 5.08
CA ALA A 287 -21.31 -9.85 6.40
C ALA A 287 -20.45 -8.59 6.55
N VAL A 288 -19.66 -8.24 5.52
CA VAL A 288 -18.84 -7.02 5.52
C VAL A 288 -19.72 -5.76 5.47
N ARG A 289 -20.77 -5.75 4.66
CA ARG A 289 -21.74 -4.65 4.65
C ARG A 289 -22.43 -4.49 6.00
N LEU A 290 -22.77 -5.59 6.67
CA LEU A 290 -23.37 -5.57 8.01
C LEU A 290 -22.41 -4.98 9.04
N GLN A 291 -21.14 -5.37 9.01
CA GLN A 291 -20.12 -4.91 9.96
C GLN A 291 -19.79 -3.42 9.79
N MET A 292 -19.82 -2.90 8.56
CA MET A 292 -19.45 -1.51 8.25
C MET A 292 -20.62 -0.53 8.33
N PHE A 293 -21.83 -0.93 7.95
CA PHE A 293 -22.95 0.00 7.76
C PHE A 293 -24.15 -0.28 8.66
N GLY A 294 -24.16 -1.38 9.41
CA GLY A 294 -25.31 -1.78 10.22
C GLY A 294 -26.59 -2.01 9.40
N VAL A 295 -26.47 -2.17 8.08
CA VAL A 295 -27.61 -2.31 7.17
C VAL A 295 -27.78 -3.77 6.83
N THR A 296 -28.82 -4.39 7.39
CA THR A 296 -29.33 -5.67 6.90
C THR A 296 -30.15 -5.42 5.63
N SER A 297 -29.77 -6.03 4.51
CA SER A 297 -30.67 -6.15 3.36
C SER A 297 -31.73 -7.23 3.69
N SER A 298 -32.76 -6.86 4.43
CA SER A 298 -34.03 -7.55 4.40
C SER A 298 -35.04 -6.60 3.78
N SER A 299 -35.74 -7.09 2.79
CA SER A 299 -36.89 -6.45 2.18
C SER A 299 -37.76 -5.73 3.23
N GLY A 300 -37.78 -4.40 3.20
CA GLY A 300 -38.79 -3.55 3.88
C GLY A 300 -38.59 -3.44 5.38
N ALA A 301 -37.89 -2.44 5.82
CA ALA A 301 -38.10 -1.52 6.93
C ALA A 301 -36.75 -0.98 7.44
N VAL A 302 -36.55 0.32 7.28
CA VAL A 302 -35.41 1.04 7.83
C VAL A 302 -35.66 1.25 9.32
N THR A 303 -34.91 0.60 10.19
CA THR A 303 -34.88 0.96 11.61
C THR A 303 -33.54 1.66 11.89
N GLN A 304 -33.58 2.96 12.15
CA GLN A 304 -32.44 3.73 12.61
C GLN A 304 -32.04 3.25 14.02
N VAL A 305 -30.83 2.73 14.15
CA VAL A 305 -30.22 2.52 15.46
C VAL A 305 -29.45 3.79 15.83
N THR A 306 -30.03 4.59 16.73
CA THR A 306 -29.35 5.71 17.39
C THR A 306 -28.29 5.20 18.34
N ARG A 307 -27.03 5.58 18.12
CA ARG A 307 -25.95 5.38 19.08
C ARG A 307 -26.21 6.22 20.33
N ALA A 308 -26.48 5.58 21.46
CA ALA A 308 -26.46 6.22 22.76
C ALA A 308 -25.02 6.47 23.18
N GLY A 309 -24.62 7.73 23.31
CA GLY A 309 -23.33 8.13 23.87
C GLY A 309 -23.24 7.81 25.38
N PRO A 310 -22.05 7.64 25.94
CA PRO A 310 -21.89 7.38 27.37
C PRO A 310 -22.26 8.63 28.19
N ARG A 311 -23.15 8.46 29.16
CA ARG A 311 -23.43 9.50 30.16
C ARG A 311 -22.27 9.60 31.13
N MET A 312 -21.67 10.80 31.20
CA MET A 312 -20.79 11.15 32.31
C MET A 312 -21.57 11.17 33.62
N ARG A 313 -20.98 10.53 34.61
CA ARG A 313 -21.11 10.89 36.05
C ARG A 313 -19.72 11.08 36.60
#